data_06a8699d8e95ff73e1027c3488f6a510
#
_entry.id   06a8699d8e95ff73e1027c3488f6a510
#
_cell.length_a   1.000
_cell.length_b   1.000
_cell.length_c   1.000
_cell.angle_alpha   90.00
_cell.angle_beta   90.00
_cell.angle_gamma   90.00
#
_symmetry.space_group_name_H-M   'P 1'
#
loop_
_entity.id
_entity.type
_entity.pdbx_description
1 polymer ?
#
loop_
_entity_poly.entity_id
_entity_poly.type
_entity_poly.pdbx_seq_one_letter_code
_entity_poly.pdbx_strand_id
1 'polypeptide(L)'
;GDVLDIDTGVSASFPDDTVGMVMMLPSFTNDTGLTLVGSPFVFSNNENITIRVSNVRKDIAIVEKDKHIAELIIVGKIKADIRRTYKSVEDVRIEDSKE
;
A
#
# COMPACT_ATOMS: atom_id res chain seq x y z
N GLY A 1 9.99 9.56 11.86
CA GLY A 1 8.62 9.67 12.16
C GLY A 1 7.98 8.45 12.77
N ASP A 2 7.05 8.71 13.64
CA ASP A 2 6.30 7.65 14.28
C ASP A 2 5.37 6.97 13.27
N VAL A 3 5.13 5.69 13.50
CA VAL A 3 4.22 4.89 12.68
C VAL A 3 2.93 4.69 13.47
N LEU A 4 1.81 4.85 12.79
CA LEU A 4 0.48 4.71 13.37
C LEU A 4 -0.37 3.80 12.49
N ASP A 5 -1.11 2.89 13.11
CA ASP A 5 -2.10 2.09 12.41
C ASP A 5 -3.47 2.75 12.57
N ILE A 6 -4.12 3.03 11.46
CA ILE A 6 -5.46 3.62 11.43
C ILE A 6 -6.44 2.52 11.07
N ASP A 7 -7.36 2.22 11.98
CA ASP A 7 -8.49 1.33 11.70
C ASP A 7 -9.55 2.13 10.97
N THR A 8 -9.81 1.75 9.71
CA THR A 8 -10.74 2.50 8.88
C THR A 8 -12.21 2.21 9.22
N GLY A 9 -12.48 1.13 9.95
CA GLY A 9 -13.84 0.68 10.17
C GLY A 9 -14.50 0.12 8.92
N VAL A 10 -13.75 -0.04 7.84
CA VAL A 10 -14.24 -0.56 6.56
C VAL A 10 -13.72 -1.96 6.36
N SER A 11 -14.62 -2.87 5.98
CA SER A 11 -14.24 -4.22 5.57
C SER A 11 -14.69 -4.45 4.13
N ALA A 12 -13.98 -5.31 3.42
CA ALA A 12 -14.29 -5.58 2.03
C ALA A 12 -14.06 -7.04 1.68
N SER A 13 -14.84 -7.52 0.73
CA SER A 13 -14.63 -8.81 0.09
C SER A 13 -14.25 -8.56 -1.37
N PHE A 14 -13.27 -9.31 -1.84
CA PHE A 14 -12.79 -9.13 -3.21
C PHE A 14 -13.17 -10.35 -4.05
N PRO A 15 -13.63 -10.13 -5.32
CA PRO A 15 -13.83 -11.24 -6.24
C PRO A 15 -12.54 -12.03 -6.45
N ASP A 16 -12.66 -13.27 -6.91
CA ASP A 16 -11.50 -14.10 -7.21
C ASP A 16 -10.58 -13.40 -8.20
N ASP A 17 -9.29 -13.62 -8.04
CA ASP A 17 -8.25 -13.03 -8.88
C ASP A 17 -8.22 -11.50 -8.87
N THR A 18 -8.70 -10.92 -7.78
CA THR A 18 -8.58 -9.47 -7.55
C THR A 18 -7.95 -9.19 -6.20
N VAL A 19 -7.48 -7.97 -6.04
CA VAL A 19 -6.89 -7.48 -4.80
C VAL A 19 -7.25 -6.00 -4.65
N GLY A 20 -7.41 -5.56 -3.41
CA GLY A 20 -7.60 -4.14 -3.14
C GLY A 20 -6.28 -3.41 -3.13
N MET A 21 -6.29 -2.15 -3.58
CA MET A 21 -5.14 -1.26 -3.47
C MET A 21 -5.58 0.03 -2.82
N VAL A 22 -4.88 0.40 -1.75
CA VAL A 22 -5.15 1.64 -1.02
C VAL A 22 -4.33 2.76 -1.62
N MET A 23 -5.01 3.85 -1.96
CA MET A 23 -4.35 5.08 -2.41
C MET A 23 -4.73 6.20 -1.46
N MET A 24 -3.72 6.78 -0.80
CA MET A 24 -3.95 7.92 0.08
C MET A 24 -4.38 9.12 -0.76
N LEU A 25 -5.34 9.87 -0.25
CA LEU A 25 -5.74 11.11 -0.91
C LEU A 25 -4.63 12.15 -0.77
N PRO A 26 -4.20 12.78 -1.89
CA PRO A 26 -3.16 13.80 -1.80
C PRO A 26 -3.50 14.95 -0.84
N SER A 27 -4.77 15.36 -0.80
CA SER A 27 -5.19 16.41 0.12
C SER A 27 -4.97 16.02 1.58
N PHE A 28 -5.26 14.78 1.94
CA PHE A 28 -5.05 14.31 3.30
C PHE A 28 -3.55 14.31 3.66
N THR A 29 -2.72 13.80 2.77
CA THR A 29 -1.27 13.79 2.99
C THR A 29 -0.71 15.21 3.09
N ASN A 30 -1.18 16.11 2.22
CA ASN A 30 -0.74 17.50 2.26
C ASN A 30 -1.15 18.21 3.56
N ASP A 31 -2.34 17.92 4.07
CA ASP A 31 -2.84 18.55 5.28
C ASP A 31 -2.17 18.02 6.54
N THR A 32 -1.90 16.73 6.59
CA THR A 32 -1.47 16.07 7.82
C THR A 32 0.01 15.68 7.83
N GLY A 33 0.63 15.51 6.67
CA GLY A 33 1.97 14.95 6.57
C GLY A 33 2.02 13.44 6.78
N LEU A 34 0.88 12.77 6.79
CA LEU A 34 0.81 11.32 6.95
C LEU A 34 0.89 10.64 5.59
N THR A 35 1.77 9.67 5.47
CA THR A 35 1.99 8.91 4.24
C THR A 35 1.93 7.42 4.53
N LEU A 36 1.52 6.65 3.52
CA LEU A 36 1.38 5.20 3.63
C LEU A 36 2.74 4.53 3.83
N VAL A 37 2.77 3.57 4.74
CA VAL A 37 3.97 2.75 5.01
C VAL A 37 3.66 1.31 4.63
N GLY A 38 4.57 0.69 3.89
CA GLY A 38 4.45 -0.71 3.51
C GLY A 38 3.64 -0.92 2.25
N SER A 39 3.07 -2.10 2.12
CA SER A 39 2.33 -2.46 0.92
C SER A 39 0.99 -1.76 0.85
N PRO A 40 0.61 -1.22 -0.33
CA PRO A 40 -0.73 -0.66 -0.51
C PRO A 40 -1.79 -1.73 -0.74
N PHE A 41 -1.41 -2.98 -0.89
CA PHE A 41 -2.36 -4.04 -1.24
C PHE A 41 -3.07 -4.60 -0.03
N VAL A 42 -4.36 -4.92 -0.22
CA VAL A 42 -5.24 -5.48 0.79
C VAL A 42 -5.78 -6.80 0.26
N PHE A 43 -5.54 -7.87 1.00
CA PHE A 43 -5.92 -9.21 0.59
C PHE A 43 -7.04 -9.81 1.44
N SER A 44 -7.31 -9.22 2.59
CA SER A 44 -8.26 -9.79 3.56
C SER A 44 -9.70 -9.68 3.09
N ASN A 45 -10.48 -10.72 3.38
CA ASN A 45 -11.92 -10.72 3.16
C ASN A 45 -12.62 -10.58 4.52
N ASN A 46 -13.59 -9.68 4.60
CA ASN A 46 -14.46 -9.48 5.77
C ASN A 46 -13.72 -9.05 7.04
N GLU A 47 -12.49 -8.59 6.92
CA GLU A 47 -11.75 -8.01 8.03
C GLU A 47 -11.66 -6.50 7.85
N ASN A 48 -11.56 -5.79 8.97
CA ASN A 48 -11.36 -4.35 8.93
C ASN A 48 -10.03 -4.01 8.26
N ILE A 49 -10.08 -3.04 7.37
CA ILE A 49 -8.88 -2.55 6.70
C ILE A 49 -8.17 -1.59 7.64
N THR A 50 -6.92 -1.87 7.91
CA THR A 50 -6.05 -1.02 8.71
C THR A 50 -4.99 -0.43 7.80
N ILE A 51 -4.83 0.88 7.90
CA ILE A 51 -3.83 1.61 7.11
C ILE A 51 -2.70 2.03 8.02
N ARG A 52 -1.47 1.65 7.66
CA ARG A 52 -0.29 2.07 8.41
C ARG A 52 0.30 3.30 7.77
N VAL A 53 0.49 4.35 8.58
CA VAL A 53 0.99 5.63 8.11
C VAL A 53 2.16 6.09 8.96
N SER A 54 2.99 6.93 8.38
CA SER A 54 4.10 7.59 9.08
C SER A 54 3.97 9.09 8.89
N ASN A 55 4.23 9.83 9.94
CA ASN A 55 4.24 11.28 9.90
C ASN A 55 5.62 11.75 9.42
N VAL A 56 5.67 12.33 8.21
CA VAL A 56 6.92 12.83 7.63
C VAL A 56 7.24 14.26 8.05
N ARG A 57 6.35 14.89 8.81
CA ARG A 57 6.57 16.21 9.37
C ARG A 57 6.96 16.10 10.83
N LYS A 58 7.46 17.20 11.38
CA LYS A 58 7.77 17.28 12.82
C LYS A 58 6.57 17.67 13.65
N ASP A 59 5.53 18.18 13.01
CA ASP A 59 4.33 18.63 13.67
C ASP A 59 3.44 17.46 14.09
N ILE A 60 2.55 17.72 15.02
CA ILE A 60 1.53 16.75 15.41
C ILE A 60 0.48 16.69 14.31
N ALA A 61 0.19 15.49 13.84
CA ALA A 61 -0.87 15.25 12.87
C ALA A 61 -2.15 14.85 13.60
N ILE A 62 -3.27 15.41 13.17
CA ILE A 62 -4.59 15.10 13.73
C ILE A 62 -5.42 14.44 12.64
N VAL A 63 -5.92 13.23 12.93
CA VAL A 63 -6.82 12.51 12.04
C VAL A 63 -8.22 12.64 12.63
N GLU A 64 -9.05 13.40 11.94
CA GLU A 64 -10.43 13.63 12.38
C GLU A 64 -11.31 12.43 12.01
N LYS A 65 -12.29 12.16 12.88
CA LYS A 65 -13.28 11.13 12.62
C LYS A 65 -14.08 11.48 11.37
N ASP A 66 -14.42 10.47 10.59
CA ASP A 66 -15.23 10.58 9.36
C ASP A 66 -14.56 11.41 8.27
N LYS A 67 -13.27 11.65 8.38
CA LYS A 67 -12.51 12.32 7.33
C LYS A 67 -12.18 11.35 6.22
N HIS A 68 -12.35 11.79 4.98
CA HIS A 68 -11.98 10.99 3.81
C HIS A 68 -10.45 11.02 3.68
N ILE A 69 -9.81 9.87 3.86
CA ILE A 69 -8.34 9.78 3.92
C ILE A 69 -7.72 9.03 2.74
N ALA A 70 -8.46 8.09 2.16
CA ALA A 70 -7.92 7.22 1.12
C ALA A 70 -9.03 6.65 0.27
N GLU A 71 -8.64 6.06 -0.86
CA GLU A 71 -9.53 5.31 -1.74
C GLU A 71 -9.07 3.87 -1.83
N LEU A 72 -10.02 2.95 -1.97
CA LEU A 72 -9.75 1.55 -2.21
C LEU A 72 -10.10 1.23 -3.66
N ILE A 73 -9.14 0.74 -4.40
CA ILE A 73 -9.29 0.38 -5.81
C ILE A 73 -9.14 -1.12 -5.93
N ILE A 74 -10.04 -1.75 -6.69
CA ILE A 74 -9.97 -3.19 -6.93
C ILE A 74 -9.25 -3.42 -8.25
N VAL A 75 -8.17 -4.19 -8.21
CA VAL A 75 -7.34 -4.46 -9.39
C VAL A 75 -7.28 -5.95 -9.66
N GLY A 76 -7.16 -6.31 -10.93
CA GLY A 76 -6.96 -7.68 -11.34
C GLY A 76 -5.60 -8.19 -10.91
N LYS A 77 -5.56 -9.45 -10.48
CA LYS A 77 -4.34 -10.07 -9.97
C LYS A 77 -3.81 -11.04 -11.01
N ILE A 78 -2.59 -10.82 -11.46
CA ILE A 78 -1.91 -11.70 -12.39
C ILE A 78 -1.00 -12.62 -11.59
N LYS A 79 -1.20 -13.93 -11.74
CA LYS A 79 -0.35 -14.93 -11.09
C LYS A 79 0.88 -15.14 -11.94
N ALA A 80 2.03 -14.85 -11.40
CA ALA A 80 3.30 -15.06 -12.07
C ALA A 80 4.31 -15.64 -11.10
N ASP A 81 4.99 -16.69 -11.52
CA ASP A 81 6.13 -17.20 -10.78
C ASP A 81 7.35 -16.40 -11.15
N ILE A 82 7.89 -15.70 -10.19
CA ILE A 82 9.15 -15.00 -10.38
C ILE A 82 10.24 -15.84 -9.75
N ARG A 83 11.08 -16.41 -10.60
CA ARG A 83 12.16 -17.27 -10.15
C ARG A 83 13.49 -16.61 -10.39
N ARG A 84 14.36 -16.71 -9.42
CA ARG A 84 15.69 -16.18 -9.52
C ARG A 84 16.59 -17.26 -10.13
N THR A 85 17.01 -17.06 -11.36
CA THR A 85 17.88 -18.00 -12.06
C THR A 85 19.32 -17.56 -12.11
N TYR A 86 19.61 -16.32 -11.69
CA TYR A 86 20.95 -15.77 -11.74
C TYR A 86 21.75 -16.17 -10.50
N LYS A 87 23.01 -16.46 -10.69
CA LYS A 87 23.90 -16.84 -9.60
C LYS A 87 24.55 -15.64 -8.95
N SER A 88 24.64 -14.54 -9.66
CA SER A 88 25.32 -13.34 -9.19
C SER A 88 24.68 -12.10 -9.81
N VAL A 89 25.04 -10.94 -9.26
CA VAL A 89 24.62 -9.65 -9.79
C VAL A 89 25.14 -9.43 -11.21
N GLU A 90 26.31 -9.94 -11.49
CA GLU A 90 26.88 -9.84 -12.83
C GLU A 90 26.06 -10.59 -13.86
N ASP A 91 25.57 -11.75 -13.53
CA ASP A 91 24.70 -12.52 -14.43
C ASP A 91 23.41 -11.74 -14.73
N VAL A 92 22.83 -11.12 -13.71
CA VAL A 92 21.64 -10.31 -13.88
C VAL A 92 21.92 -9.13 -14.83
N ARG A 93 23.05 -8.47 -14.64
CA ARG A 93 23.44 -7.32 -15.47
C ARG A 93 23.63 -7.70 -16.92
N ILE A 94 24.24 -8.86 -17.17
CA ILE A 94 24.48 -9.37 -18.52
C ILE A 94 23.15 -9.68 -19.21
N GLU A 95 22.23 -10.31 -18.51
CA GLU A 95 20.90 -10.61 -19.05
C GLU A 95 20.15 -9.34 -19.41
N ASP A 96 20.18 -8.34 -18.55
CA ASP A 96 19.52 -7.05 -18.81
C ASP A 96 20.11 -6.39 -20.06
N SER A 97 21.41 -6.48 -20.27
CA SER A 97 22.07 -5.83 -21.40
C SER A 97 21.73 -6.50 -22.74
N LYS A 98 21.26 -7.72 -22.75
CA LYS A 98 20.89 -8.42 -23.98
C LYS A 98 19.51 -8.04 -24.50
N GLU A 99 18.74 -7.42 -23.67
CA GLU A 99 17.41 -6.96 -24.04
C GLU A 99 17.43 -5.56 -24.62
#